data_8c83773340fafeb12519c9d607cfbd29
#
_entry.id   8c83773340fafeb12519c9d607cfbd29
#
_cell.length_a   1.000
_cell.length_b   1.000
_cell.length_c   1.000
_cell.angle_alpha   90.00
_cell.angle_beta   90.00
_cell.angle_gamma   90.00
#
_symmetry.space_group_name_H-M   'P 1'
#
loop_
_entity.id
_entity.type
_entity.pdbx_description
1 polymer ?
#
loop_
_entity_poly.entity_id
_entity_poly.type
_entity_poly.pdbx_seq_one_letter_code
_entity_poly.pdbx_strand_id
1 'polypeptide(L)'
;GARRSKHSVIPASNTCINCHANIQKGSEHGTAELIKVYAASGFNPVANSYIPQEATDEERAEVYEQWLRKTYAKEWQENEAAVNTMIKEQLASVEGMYNKPINWVRIHNLPDHAYFNHAQHVTVGKIKCQTCHGEVEKMDVLQQHSPLSMGWCINCHRQTEVQFRDGLNASNKSPYDGDDNKANEYYTDYKYYEQYHSELQEGKRSGVTVEEIGGLECQKCHY
;
A
#
# COMPACT_ATOMS: atom_id res chain seq x y z
N GLY A 1 -2.76 2.09 -9.56
CA GLY A 1 -2.02 2.07 -8.32
C GLY A 1 -0.58 2.54 -8.45
N ALA A 2 0.18 2.36 -7.39
CA ALA A 2 1.53 2.90 -7.19
C ALA A 2 2.54 2.63 -8.34
N ARG A 3 2.37 1.57 -9.09
CA ARG A 3 3.28 1.23 -10.20
C ARG A 3 3.05 2.03 -11.49
N ARG A 4 1.87 2.64 -11.67
CA ARG A 4 1.48 3.29 -12.93
C ARG A 4 0.99 4.72 -12.76
N SER A 5 0.95 5.23 -11.54
CA SER A 5 0.37 6.52 -11.22
C SER A 5 1.25 7.28 -10.24
N LYS A 6 1.16 8.60 -10.28
CA LYS A 6 1.75 9.50 -9.28
C LYS A 6 1.19 9.21 -7.89
N HIS A 7 -0.12 9.04 -7.81
CA HIS A 7 -0.82 8.79 -6.56
C HIS A 7 -1.14 7.31 -6.40
N SER A 8 -0.96 6.81 -5.20
CA SER A 8 -1.47 5.53 -4.78
C SER A 8 -2.75 5.78 -4.01
N VAL A 9 -3.86 5.31 -4.56
CA VAL A 9 -5.17 5.42 -3.92
C VAL A 9 -5.65 4.03 -3.52
N ILE A 10 -6.42 3.96 -2.43
CA ILE A 10 -7.10 2.73 -2.04
C ILE A 10 -8.19 2.46 -3.08
N PRO A 11 -8.21 1.27 -3.67
CA PRO A 11 -9.22 0.92 -4.66
C PRO A 11 -10.61 0.82 -4.03
N ALA A 12 -11.63 0.67 -4.86
CA ALA A 12 -12.98 0.38 -4.39
C ALA A 12 -13.02 -0.90 -3.54
N SER A 13 -13.89 -0.95 -2.53
CA SER A 13 -13.98 -2.03 -1.53
C SER A 13 -14.14 -3.43 -2.13
N ASN A 14 -14.80 -3.55 -3.31
CA ASN A 14 -14.91 -4.81 -4.03
C ASN A 14 -13.56 -5.42 -4.46
N THR A 15 -12.52 -4.60 -4.65
CA THR A 15 -11.16 -5.11 -4.92
C THR A 15 -10.59 -5.89 -3.73
N CYS A 16 -10.95 -5.51 -2.51
CA CYS A 16 -10.54 -6.21 -1.29
C CYS A 16 -11.16 -7.61 -1.24
N ILE A 17 -12.35 -7.78 -1.79
CA ILE A 17 -13.08 -9.05 -1.83
C ILE A 17 -12.34 -10.12 -2.63
N ASN A 18 -11.48 -9.77 -3.59
CA ASN A 18 -10.66 -10.75 -4.32
C ASN A 18 -9.85 -11.68 -3.38
N CYS A 19 -9.42 -11.17 -2.24
CA CYS A 19 -8.76 -11.96 -1.21
C CYS A 19 -9.72 -12.28 -0.05
N HIS A 20 -10.49 -11.30 0.42
CA HIS A 20 -11.33 -11.42 1.61
C HIS A 20 -12.63 -12.21 1.41
N ALA A 21 -12.94 -12.64 0.19
CA ALA A 21 -13.92 -13.69 -0.04
C ALA A 21 -13.53 -15.01 0.67
N ASN A 22 -12.23 -15.28 0.76
CA ASN A 22 -11.70 -16.51 1.36
C ASN A 22 -10.98 -16.27 2.71
N ILE A 23 -10.35 -15.12 2.89
CA ILE A 23 -9.68 -14.73 4.13
C ILE A 23 -10.68 -13.94 4.97
N GLN A 24 -11.43 -14.67 5.81
CA GLN A 24 -12.62 -14.14 6.50
C GLN A 24 -12.43 -13.95 8.01
N LYS A 25 -11.28 -14.27 8.56
CA LYS A 25 -10.98 -14.10 10.00
C LYS A 25 -9.61 -13.41 10.15
N GLY A 26 -9.56 -12.40 11.00
CA GLY A 26 -8.31 -11.75 11.41
C GLY A 26 -7.82 -12.25 12.77
N SER A 27 -6.58 -11.88 13.16
CA SER A 27 -6.01 -12.24 14.46
C SER A 27 -6.70 -11.48 15.59
N GLU A 28 -6.37 -10.22 15.80
CA GLU A 28 -6.93 -9.43 16.91
C GLU A 28 -8.09 -8.52 16.47
N HIS A 29 -7.85 -7.67 15.48
CA HIS A 29 -8.82 -6.66 15.03
C HIS A 29 -9.48 -7.00 13.71
N GLY A 30 -8.95 -7.95 12.97
CA GLY A 30 -9.28 -8.21 11.59
C GLY A 30 -10.75 -8.54 11.34
N THR A 31 -11.42 -9.28 12.21
CA THR A 31 -12.83 -9.64 12.00
C THR A 31 -13.73 -8.42 12.14
N ALA A 32 -13.50 -7.56 13.13
CA ALA A 32 -14.24 -6.33 13.34
C ALA A 32 -14.03 -5.30 12.20
N GLU A 33 -12.86 -5.29 11.57
CA GLU A 33 -12.59 -4.44 10.43
C GLU A 33 -13.10 -5.04 9.11
N LEU A 34 -13.08 -6.37 8.97
CA LEU A 34 -13.59 -7.06 7.78
C LEU A 34 -15.08 -6.85 7.57
N ILE A 35 -15.89 -6.79 8.62
CA ILE A 35 -17.33 -6.50 8.48
C ILE A 35 -17.56 -5.15 7.80
N LYS A 36 -16.72 -4.14 8.06
CA LYS A 36 -16.82 -2.84 7.39
C LYS A 36 -16.55 -2.94 5.89
N VAL A 37 -15.58 -3.79 5.50
CA VAL A 37 -15.27 -4.05 4.09
C VAL A 37 -16.43 -4.78 3.41
N TYR A 38 -17.03 -5.77 4.07
CA TYR A 38 -18.19 -6.50 3.54
C TYR A 38 -19.39 -5.60 3.40
N ALA A 39 -19.71 -4.81 4.42
CA ALA A 39 -20.82 -3.86 4.40
C ALA A 39 -20.65 -2.83 3.27
N ALA A 40 -19.47 -2.23 3.15
CA ALA A 40 -19.18 -1.23 2.13
C ALA A 40 -19.18 -1.79 0.70
N SER A 41 -18.81 -3.07 0.52
CA SER A 41 -18.81 -3.74 -0.78
C SER A 41 -20.15 -4.41 -1.13
N GLY A 42 -21.05 -4.57 -0.16
CA GLY A 42 -22.29 -5.35 -0.32
C GLY A 42 -22.04 -6.85 -0.51
N PHE A 43 -20.94 -7.38 0.05
CA PHE A 43 -20.57 -8.78 -0.11
C PHE A 43 -21.14 -9.64 1.03
N ASN A 44 -21.70 -10.80 0.68
CA ASN A 44 -22.16 -11.83 1.60
C ASN A 44 -21.06 -12.88 1.81
N PRO A 45 -20.35 -12.85 2.96
CA PRO A 45 -19.26 -13.79 3.21
C PRO A 45 -19.74 -15.22 3.53
N VAL A 46 -21.02 -15.40 3.82
CA VAL A 46 -21.61 -16.74 4.06
C VAL A 46 -21.87 -17.45 2.72
N ALA A 47 -22.52 -16.75 1.79
CA ALA A 47 -22.87 -17.28 0.48
C ALA A 47 -21.75 -17.11 -0.56
N ASN A 48 -20.68 -16.38 -0.24
CA ASN A 48 -19.58 -16.03 -1.16
C ASN A 48 -20.10 -15.35 -2.44
N SER A 49 -21.02 -14.40 -2.29
CA SER A 49 -21.68 -13.67 -3.38
C SER A 49 -22.00 -12.24 -2.99
N TYR A 50 -22.35 -11.38 -3.94
CA TYR A 50 -22.87 -10.06 -3.60
C TYR A 50 -24.33 -10.12 -3.18
N ILE A 51 -24.68 -9.31 -2.18
CA ILE A 51 -26.07 -9.11 -1.73
C ILE A 51 -26.80 -8.30 -2.80
N PRO A 52 -28.04 -8.63 -3.15
CA PRO A 52 -28.86 -7.84 -4.07
C PRO A 52 -28.90 -6.37 -3.68
N GLN A 53 -28.90 -5.47 -4.66
CA GLN A 53 -28.91 -4.02 -4.38
C GLN A 53 -30.20 -3.56 -3.71
N GLU A 54 -31.30 -4.22 -4.01
CA GLU A 54 -32.62 -3.98 -3.46
C GLU A 54 -32.83 -4.53 -2.06
N ALA A 55 -31.91 -5.31 -1.52
CA ALA A 55 -31.98 -5.84 -0.16
C ALA A 55 -32.04 -4.70 0.87
N THR A 56 -32.89 -4.88 1.89
CA THR A 56 -33.03 -3.92 2.98
C THR A 56 -31.84 -3.93 3.90
N ASP A 57 -31.69 -2.91 4.75
CA ASP A 57 -30.59 -2.83 5.72
C ASP A 57 -30.73 -3.95 6.78
N GLU A 58 -31.95 -4.35 7.12
CA GLU A 58 -32.25 -5.47 8.01
C GLU A 58 -31.77 -6.80 7.42
N GLU A 59 -32.10 -7.07 6.15
CA GLU A 59 -31.64 -8.29 5.45
C GLU A 59 -30.11 -8.35 5.37
N ARG A 60 -29.45 -7.19 5.18
CA ARG A 60 -27.98 -7.09 5.19
C ARG A 60 -27.41 -7.37 6.57
N ALA A 61 -28.02 -6.81 7.62
CA ALA A 61 -27.61 -7.04 9.00
C ALA A 61 -27.72 -8.52 9.38
N GLU A 62 -28.81 -9.21 8.97
CA GLU A 62 -28.98 -10.64 9.21
C GLU A 62 -27.87 -11.48 8.56
N VAL A 63 -27.46 -11.15 7.34
CA VAL A 63 -26.33 -11.83 6.67
C VAL A 63 -25.04 -11.69 7.47
N TYR A 64 -24.73 -10.48 7.94
CA TYR A 64 -23.51 -10.24 8.71
C TYR A 64 -23.57 -10.84 10.09
N GLU A 65 -24.75 -10.87 10.74
CA GLU A 65 -24.94 -11.57 11.99
C GLU A 65 -24.68 -13.07 11.85
N GLN A 66 -25.22 -13.71 10.80
CA GLN A 66 -24.95 -15.12 10.52
C GLN A 66 -23.47 -15.41 10.33
N TRP A 67 -22.77 -14.53 9.59
CA TRP A 67 -21.33 -14.66 9.40
C TRP A 67 -20.56 -14.52 10.73
N LEU A 68 -20.88 -13.53 11.55
CA LEU A 68 -20.24 -13.31 12.85
C LEU A 68 -20.46 -14.50 13.78
N ARG A 69 -21.70 -15.02 13.87
CA ARG A 69 -22.02 -16.21 14.68
C ARG A 69 -21.21 -17.43 14.22
N LYS A 70 -21.05 -17.63 12.93
CA LYS A 70 -20.20 -18.70 12.37
C LYS A 70 -18.72 -18.48 12.69
N THR A 71 -18.26 -17.25 12.60
CA THR A 71 -16.85 -16.88 12.84
C THR A 71 -16.47 -17.05 14.31
N TYR A 72 -17.36 -16.69 15.22
CA TYR A 72 -17.15 -16.78 16.68
C TYR A 72 -17.78 -18.03 17.31
N ALA A 73 -18.00 -19.09 16.56
CA ALA A 73 -18.70 -20.29 17.05
C ALA A 73 -18.01 -20.97 18.24
N LYS A 74 -16.69 -20.90 18.33
CA LYS A 74 -15.92 -21.44 19.47
C LYS A 74 -16.11 -20.59 20.73
N GLU A 75 -15.87 -19.30 20.56
CA GLU A 75 -16.00 -18.28 21.61
C GLU A 75 -17.44 -18.23 22.15
N TRP A 76 -18.42 -18.51 21.30
CA TRP A 76 -19.82 -18.63 21.67
C TRP A 76 -20.06 -19.75 22.70
N GLN A 77 -19.44 -20.91 22.51
CA GLN A 77 -19.54 -22.04 23.46
C GLN A 77 -18.93 -21.74 24.83
N GLU A 78 -17.95 -20.85 24.87
CA GLU A 78 -17.25 -20.45 26.10
C GLU A 78 -18.02 -19.36 26.87
N ASN A 79 -18.53 -18.35 26.15
CA ASN A 79 -19.25 -17.22 26.73
C ASN A 79 -20.26 -16.58 25.72
N GLU A 80 -21.45 -17.15 25.71
CA GLU A 80 -22.53 -16.69 24.82
C GLU A 80 -22.87 -15.20 25.03
N ALA A 81 -22.96 -14.72 26.28
CA ALA A 81 -23.35 -13.35 26.57
C ALA A 81 -22.32 -12.32 26.04
N ALA A 82 -21.04 -12.61 26.22
CA ALA A 82 -19.97 -11.75 25.72
C ALA A 82 -19.97 -11.70 24.19
N VAL A 83 -20.13 -12.84 23.52
CA VAL A 83 -20.17 -12.90 22.05
C VAL A 83 -21.40 -12.19 21.50
N ASN A 84 -22.56 -12.33 22.14
CA ASN A 84 -23.76 -11.57 21.74
C ASN A 84 -23.54 -10.06 21.83
N THR A 85 -22.88 -9.58 22.88
CA THR A 85 -22.54 -8.16 23.01
C THR A 85 -21.63 -7.70 21.89
N MET A 86 -20.56 -8.46 21.65
CA MET A 86 -19.57 -8.16 20.61
C MET A 86 -20.20 -8.16 19.20
N ILE A 87 -21.10 -9.11 18.90
CA ILE A 87 -21.84 -9.14 17.63
C ILE A 87 -22.69 -7.88 17.47
N LYS A 88 -23.42 -7.48 18.51
CA LYS A 88 -24.24 -6.25 18.48
C LYS A 88 -23.39 -5.00 18.21
N GLU A 89 -22.23 -4.88 18.87
CA GLU A 89 -21.32 -3.76 18.68
C GLU A 89 -20.76 -3.73 17.27
N GLN A 90 -20.40 -4.89 16.70
CA GLN A 90 -19.89 -4.95 15.33
C GLN A 90 -20.97 -4.64 14.31
N LEU A 91 -22.21 -5.10 14.48
CA LEU A 91 -23.33 -4.74 13.61
C LEU A 91 -23.62 -3.24 13.70
N ALA A 92 -23.65 -2.66 14.89
CA ALA A 92 -23.85 -1.23 15.07
C ALA A 92 -22.74 -0.40 14.40
N SER A 93 -21.51 -0.91 14.36
CA SER A 93 -20.38 -0.23 13.71
C SER A 93 -20.51 -0.09 12.19
N VAL A 94 -21.35 -0.89 11.56
CA VAL A 94 -21.58 -0.88 10.10
C VAL A 94 -22.96 -0.35 9.71
N GLU A 95 -23.77 0.05 10.65
CA GLU A 95 -25.07 0.68 10.41
C GLU A 95 -24.89 1.92 9.53
N GLY A 96 -25.65 2.01 8.46
CA GLY A 96 -25.56 3.09 7.49
C GLY A 96 -24.33 3.07 6.58
N MET A 97 -23.48 2.05 6.65
CA MET A 97 -22.30 1.88 5.77
C MET A 97 -22.59 1.04 4.52
N TYR A 98 -23.74 0.42 4.42
CA TYR A 98 -24.07 -0.53 3.35
C TYR A 98 -23.96 0.11 1.95
N ASN A 99 -23.11 -0.51 1.10
CA ASN A 99 -22.78 -0.04 -0.25
C ASN A 99 -22.21 1.39 -0.31
N LYS A 100 -21.64 1.89 0.79
CA LYS A 100 -21.02 3.22 0.84
C LYS A 100 -19.50 3.12 0.91
N PRO A 101 -18.78 4.12 0.38
CA PRO A 101 -17.33 4.17 0.49
C PRO A 101 -16.86 4.20 1.96
N ILE A 102 -15.79 3.47 2.25
CA ILE A 102 -15.15 3.51 3.56
C ILE A 102 -14.34 4.81 3.68
N ASN A 103 -14.51 5.54 4.77
CA ASN A 103 -13.68 6.68 5.13
C ASN A 103 -12.34 6.19 5.69
N TRP A 104 -11.36 6.04 4.82
CA TRP A 104 -10.03 5.60 5.22
C TRP A 104 -9.26 6.70 5.95
N VAL A 105 -8.63 6.34 7.06
CA VAL A 105 -7.69 7.23 7.74
C VAL A 105 -6.38 7.24 6.96
N ARG A 106 -5.94 8.44 6.55
CA ARG A 106 -4.67 8.62 5.85
C ARG A 106 -3.54 8.64 6.87
N ILE A 107 -2.71 7.61 6.87
CA ILE A 107 -1.57 7.46 7.79
C ILE A 107 -0.32 8.17 7.24
N HIS A 108 0.00 7.99 5.96
CA HIS A 108 1.17 8.60 5.34
C HIS A 108 0.80 9.95 4.74
N ASN A 109 1.30 11.01 5.37
CA ASN A 109 1.03 12.38 4.94
C ASN A 109 2.33 13.09 4.55
N LEU A 110 2.31 13.72 3.39
CA LEU A 110 3.29 14.72 3.00
C LEU A 110 2.63 16.11 3.06
N PRO A 111 3.40 17.18 3.32
CA PRO A 111 2.90 18.55 3.18
C PRO A 111 2.38 18.78 1.75
N ASP A 112 1.36 19.62 1.59
CA ASP A 112 0.73 19.87 0.29
C ASP A 112 1.70 20.42 -0.77
N HIS A 113 2.74 21.12 -0.33
CA HIS A 113 3.79 21.65 -1.20
C HIS A 113 4.83 20.60 -1.62
N ALA A 114 4.77 19.38 -1.06
CA ALA A 114 5.70 18.31 -1.42
C ALA A 114 5.05 17.35 -2.42
N TYR A 115 5.69 17.22 -3.58
CA TYR A 115 5.27 16.31 -4.62
C TYR A 115 5.99 14.96 -4.51
N PHE A 116 5.24 13.87 -4.54
CA PHE A 116 5.79 12.52 -4.57
C PHE A 116 5.15 11.68 -5.68
N ASN A 117 5.98 11.05 -6.48
CA ASN A 117 5.55 10.19 -7.57
C ASN A 117 5.88 8.72 -7.29
N HIS A 118 4.89 7.93 -6.91
CA HIS A 118 5.06 6.51 -6.64
C HIS A 118 5.62 5.74 -7.85
N ALA A 119 5.12 6.01 -9.06
CA ALA A 119 5.58 5.29 -10.25
C ALA A 119 7.08 5.53 -10.51
N GLN A 120 7.57 6.75 -10.27
CA GLN A 120 8.98 7.08 -10.40
C GLN A 120 9.84 6.28 -9.43
N HIS A 121 9.41 6.10 -8.18
CA HIS A 121 10.17 5.37 -7.17
C HIS A 121 10.04 3.84 -7.33
N VAL A 122 8.82 3.35 -7.55
CA VAL A 122 8.55 1.90 -7.55
C VAL A 122 8.89 1.25 -8.91
N THR A 123 8.51 1.89 -10.02
CA THR A 123 8.70 1.30 -11.35
C THR A 123 10.03 1.67 -11.95
N VAL A 124 10.41 2.94 -11.87
CA VAL A 124 11.66 3.45 -12.41
C VAL A 124 12.82 3.15 -11.44
N GLY A 125 12.69 3.60 -10.19
CA GLY A 125 13.73 3.43 -9.16
C GLY A 125 13.82 2.02 -8.57
N LYS A 126 12.85 1.11 -8.87
CA LYS A 126 12.79 -0.26 -8.33
C LYS A 126 12.77 -0.35 -6.79
N ILE A 127 12.39 0.72 -6.12
CA ILE A 127 12.34 0.77 -4.66
C ILE A 127 11.18 -0.12 -4.16
N LYS A 128 11.46 -0.97 -3.18
CA LYS A 128 10.45 -1.83 -2.55
C LYS A 128 9.46 -0.99 -1.72
N CYS A 129 8.21 -1.43 -1.67
CA CYS A 129 7.17 -0.78 -0.86
C CYS A 129 7.59 -0.67 0.61
N GLN A 130 8.20 -1.72 1.14
CA GLN A 130 8.63 -1.83 2.53
C GLN A 130 9.69 -0.80 2.92
N THR A 131 10.47 -0.29 1.98
CA THR A 131 11.49 0.75 2.24
C THR A 131 10.87 2.01 2.85
N CYS A 132 9.69 2.40 2.37
CA CYS A 132 8.97 3.58 2.84
C CYS A 132 7.86 3.23 3.83
N HIS A 133 7.18 2.10 3.62
CA HIS A 133 5.98 1.73 4.37
C HIS A 133 6.24 0.70 5.48
N GLY A 134 7.43 0.10 5.56
CA GLY A 134 7.70 -1.03 6.45
C GLY A 134 7.02 -2.32 5.97
N GLU A 135 7.05 -3.34 6.78
CA GLU A 135 6.41 -4.64 6.50
C GLU A 135 4.91 -4.55 6.81
N VAL A 136 4.16 -3.80 5.99
CA VAL A 136 2.72 -3.56 6.19
C VAL A 136 1.89 -4.85 6.26
N GLU A 137 2.37 -5.91 5.61
CA GLU A 137 1.76 -7.24 5.62
C GLU A 137 1.83 -7.94 7.00
N LYS A 138 2.68 -7.42 7.91
CA LYS A 138 2.85 -7.92 9.28
C LYS A 138 2.24 -6.99 10.33
N MET A 139 1.67 -5.86 9.92
CA MET A 139 1.08 -4.88 10.84
C MET A 139 -0.40 -5.23 11.07
N ASP A 140 -0.80 -5.41 12.32
CA ASP A 140 -2.22 -5.54 12.69
C ASP A 140 -2.96 -4.22 12.46
N VAL A 141 -2.33 -3.11 12.84
CA VAL A 141 -2.79 -1.74 12.56
C VAL A 141 -1.69 -1.00 11.80
N LEU A 142 -2.05 -0.44 10.64
CA LEU A 142 -1.10 0.30 9.81
C LEU A 142 -0.54 1.52 10.53
N GLN A 143 0.79 1.61 10.60
CA GLN A 143 1.51 2.72 11.19
C GLN A 143 2.48 3.34 10.19
N GLN A 144 2.81 4.61 10.38
CA GLN A 144 3.86 5.26 9.59
C GLN A 144 5.23 4.71 10.04
N HIS A 145 5.92 4.05 9.12
CA HIS A 145 7.23 3.44 9.37
C HIS A 145 8.36 4.46 9.21
N SER A 146 8.43 5.11 8.05
CA SER A 146 9.46 6.08 7.74
C SER A 146 8.99 7.50 8.05
N PRO A 147 9.88 8.40 8.49
CA PRO A 147 9.50 9.76 8.86
C PRO A 147 9.00 10.59 7.66
N LEU A 148 9.37 10.22 6.44
CA LEU A 148 9.04 10.90 5.19
C LEU A 148 9.35 12.41 5.23
N SER A 149 10.34 12.80 6.03
CA SER A 149 10.82 14.18 6.10
C SER A 149 11.69 14.52 4.89
N MET A 150 11.85 15.81 4.61
CA MET A 150 12.75 16.29 3.55
C MET A 150 14.16 15.71 3.69
N GLY A 151 14.73 15.73 4.90
CA GLY A 151 16.05 15.18 5.18
C GLY A 151 16.13 13.67 4.90
N TRP A 152 15.08 12.92 5.19
CA TRP A 152 15.02 11.49 4.90
C TRP A 152 15.04 11.22 3.38
N CYS A 153 14.27 11.98 2.61
CA CYS A 153 14.27 11.90 1.14
C CYS A 153 15.65 12.25 0.55
N ILE A 154 16.24 13.35 1.01
CA ILE A 154 17.56 13.81 0.58
C ILE A 154 18.62 12.74 0.86
N ASN A 155 18.65 12.17 2.05
CA ASN A 155 19.62 11.12 2.41
C ASN A 155 19.46 9.87 1.53
N CYS A 156 18.23 9.47 1.22
CA CYS A 156 17.96 8.37 0.30
C CYS A 156 18.51 8.68 -1.10
N HIS A 157 18.25 9.87 -1.65
CA HIS A 157 18.72 10.28 -2.99
C HIS A 157 20.25 10.38 -3.08
N ARG A 158 20.92 10.72 -1.99
CA ARG A 158 22.40 10.74 -1.93
C ARG A 158 23.02 9.36 -1.93
N GLN A 159 22.32 8.37 -1.40
CA GLN A 159 22.84 7.01 -1.23
C GLN A 159 22.37 6.06 -2.34
N THR A 160 21.26 6.39 -3.02
CA THR A 160 20.68 5.53 -4.05
C THR A 160 21.39 5.75 -5.38
N GLU A 161 21.98 4.69 -5.90
CA GLU A 161 22.56 4.70 -7.24
C GLU A 161 21.50 4.46 -8.31
N VAL A 162 21.62 5.17 -9.43
CA VAL A 162 20.80 4.95 -10.60
C VAL A 162 21.35 3.82 -11.45
N GLN A 163 20.49 3.05 -12.07
CA GLN A 163 20.89 1.99 -13.01
C GLN A 163 20.72 2.49 -14.44
N PHE A 164 21.79 2.44 -15.22
CA PHE A 164 21.74 2.73 -16.64
C PHE A 164 21.17 1.54 -17.42
N ARG A 165 20.60 1.82 -18.60
CA ARG A 165 19.89 0.84 -19.45
C ARG A 165 20.73 -0.39 -19.81
N ASP A 166 22.03 -0.22 -19.96
CA ASP A 166 22.99 -1.27 -20.29
C ASP A 166 23.58 -2.01 -19.09
N GLY A 167 23.08 -1.74 -17.90
CA GLY A 167 23.53 -2.38 -16.68
C GLY A 167 24.88 -1.86 -16.15
N LEU A 168 25.36 -0.74 -16.67
CA LEU A 168 26.67 -0.18 -16.34
C LEU A 168 26.80 0.37 -14.93
N ASN A 169 25.80 0.38 -14.12
CA ASN A 169 25.99 0.69 -12.70
C ASN A 169 26.28 -0.61 -11.94
N ALA A 170 27.51 -1.05 -12.00
CA ALA A 170 27.95 -2.38 -11.61
C ALA A 170 27.88 -2.67 -10.11
N SER A 171 27.67 -1.66 -9.26
CA SER A 171 27.57 -1.92 -7.83
C SER A 171 26.23 -2.57 -7.44
N ASN A 172 25.22 -2.62 -8.32
CA ASN A 172 23.93 -3.33 -8.19
C ASN A 172 23.35 -3.37 -6.76
N LYS A 173 23.85 -2.52 -5.89
CA LYS A 173 23.49 -2.47 -4.49
C LYS A 173 22.85 -1.13 -4.21
N SER A 174 21.61 -0.95 -4.68
CA SER A 174 20.74 -0.11 -3.89
C SER A 174 20.70 -0.73 -2.50
N PRO A 175 20.95 0.02 -1.43
CA PRO A 175 20.74 -0.49 -0.06
C PRO A 175 19.29 -0.98 0.15
N TYR A 176 18.46 -0.79 -0.83
CA TYR A 176 17.04 -1.09 -0.87
C TYR A 176 16.67 -2.13 -1.94
N ASP A 177 17.56 -3.06 -2.18
CA ASP A 177 17.52 -4.16 -3.11
C ASP A 177 16.14 -4.55 -3.66
N GLY A 178 15.77 -3.93 -4.76
CA GLY A 178 14.67 -4.37 -5.62
C GLY A 178 15.22 -5.40 -6.59
N ASP A 179 14.63 -6.55 -6.61
CA ASP A 179 15.06 -7.81 -7.20
C ASP A 179 15.19 -7.85 -8.75
N ASP A 180 15.44 -6.76 -9.45
CA ASP A 180 15.52 -6.78 -10.90
C ASP A 180 16.78 -6.10 -11.45
N ASN A 181 17.68 -6.91 -12.00
CA ASN A 181 18.82 -6.51 -12.84
C ASN A 181 18.42 -5.80 -14.16
N LYS A 182 17.26 -5.16 -14.21
CA LYS A 182 16.82 -4.43 -15.40
C LYS A 182 17.22 -2.98 -15.27
N ALA A 183 18.16 -2.58 -16.12
CA ALA A 183 18.53 -1.20 -16.35
C ALA A 183 17.30 -0.30 -16.50
N ASN A 184 17.34 0.88 -15.91
CA ASN A 184 16.23 1.78 -15.92
C ASN A 184 16.14 2.53 -17.26
N GLU A 185 15.20 2.13 -18.10
CA GLU A 185 15.03 2.68 -19.46
C GLU A 185 14.79 4.19 -19.51
N TYR A 186 14.41 4.80 -18.38
CA TYR A 186 14.02 6.21 -18.32
C TYR A 186 15.19 7.20 -18.12
N TYR A 187 16.40 6.71 -17.88
CA TYR A 187 17.57 7.60 -17.69
C TYR A 187 18.43 7.78 -18.94
N THR A 188 18.03 7.21 -20.08
CA THR A 188 18.80 7.30 -21.32
C THR A 188 18.87 8.71 -21.92
N ASP A 189 17.88 9.55 -21.63
CA ASP A 189 17.78 10.91 -22.18
C ASP A 189 18.25 12.00 -21.20
N TYR A 190 18.89 11.61 -20.09
CA TYR A 190 19.35 12.59 -19.12
C TYR A 190 20.58 13.36 -19.63
N LYS A 191 20.64 14.68 -19.37
CA LYS A 191 21.69 15.58 -19.93
C LYS A 191 23.14 15.18 -19.62
N TYR A 192 23.36 14.40 -18.56
CA TYR A 192 24.67 13.89 -18.16
C TYR A 192 24.87 12.41 -18.48
N TYR A 193 23.95 11.80 -19.20
CA TYR A 193 23.99 10.37 -19.48
C TYR A 193 25.32 9.98 -20.16
N GLU A 194 25.67 10.65 -21.24
CA GLU A 194 26.89 10.32 -22.01
C GLU A 194 28.16 10.48 -21.18
N GLN A 195 28.22 11.54 -20.37
CA GLN A 195 29.37 11.79 -19.49
C GLN A 195 29.50 10.67 -18.46
N TYR A 196 28.46 10.42 -17.66
CA TYR A 196 28.49 9.43 -16.60
C TYR A 196 28.65 8.01 -17.12
N HIS A 197 28.03 7.71 -18.26
CA HIS A 197 28.17 6.45 -18.93
C HIS A 197 29.61 6.19 -19.39
N SER A 198 30.26 7.17 -20.01
CA SER A 198 31.68 7.09 -20.41
C SER A 198 32.59 6.92 -19.19
N GLU A 199 32.37 7.71 -18.12
CA GLU A 199 33.17 7.60 -16.90
C GLU A 199 33.04 6.23 -16.22
N LEU A 200 31.84 5.62 -16.26
CA LEU A 200 31.62 4.25 -15.74
C LEU A 200 32.30 3.21 -16.62
N GLN A 201 32.20 3.30 -17.95
CA GLN A 201 32.85 2.39 -18.89
C GLN A 201 34.38 2.42 -18.77
N GLU A 202 34.93 3.61 -18.57
CA GLU A 202 36.38 3.81 -18.41
C GLU A 202 36.91 3.46 -17.00
N GLY A 203 36.01 3.05 -16.08
CA GLY A 203 36.35 2.75 -14.69
C GLY A 203 36.79 3.96 -13.86
N LYS A 204 36.55 5.17 -14.34
CA LYS A 204 36.80 6.42 -13.61
C LYS A 204 35.81 6.67 -12.47
N ARG A 205 34.70 5.97 -12.51
CA ARG A 205 33.60 6.08 -11.55
C ARG A 205 33.04 4.69 -11.25
N SER A 206 32.58 4.47 -10.01
CA SER A 206 31.97 3.20 -9.59
C SER A 206 30.44 3.20 -9.63
N GLY A 207 29.82 4.39 -9.61
CA GLY A 207 28.38 4.55 -9.61
C GLY A 207 27.96 6.00 -9.83
N VAL A 208 26.68 6.23 -10.04
CA VAL A 208 26.05 7.55 -10.15
C VAL A 208 24.83 7.56 -9.26
N THR A 209 24.74 8.53 -8.37
CA THR A 209 23.63 8.64 -7.43
C THR A 209 22.46 9.44 -8.01
N VAL A 210 21.29 9.31 -7.38
CA VAL A 210 20.11 10.12 -7.72
C VAL A 210 20.38 11.62 -7.53
N GLU A 211 21.19 11.99 -6.52
CA GLU A 211 21.64 13.38 -6.32
C GLU A 211 22.37 13.92 -7.55
N GLU A 212 23.32 13.16 -8.10
CA GLU A 212 24.16 13.58 -9.23
C GLU A 212 23.36 13.77 -10.54
N ILE A 213 22.23 13.08 -10.68
CA ILE A 213 21.33 13.30 -11.81
C ILE A 213 20.24 14.36 -11.54
N GLY A 214 20.42 15.20 -10.52
CA GLY A 214 19.50 16.29 -10.19
C GLY A 214 18.32 15.91 -9.33
N GLY A 215 18.36 14.75 -8.66
CA GLY A 215 17.28 14.29 -7.78
C GLY A 215 17.10 15.12 -6.50
N LEU A 216 18.00 16.09 -6.23
CA LEU A 216 17.89 17.07 -5.14
C LEU A 216 17.53 18.49 -5.61
N GLU A 217 17.27 18.69 -6.89
CA GLU A 217 16.76 19.97 -7.39
C GLU A 217 15.40 20.27 -6.74
N CYS A 218 15.24 21.46 -6.15
CA CYS A 218 14.05 21.83 -5.38
C CYS A 218 12.73 21.55 -6.12
N GLN A 219 12.72 21.82 -7.43
CA GLN A 219 11.55 21.63 -8.32
C GLN A 219 11.16 20.17 -8.56
N LYS A 220 11.99 19.21 -8.17
CA LYS A 220 11.66 17.78 -8.27
C LYS A 220 10.70 17.33 -7.18
N CYS A 221 10.73 18.03 -6.06
CA CYS A 221 9.95 17.71 -4.86
C CYS A 221 8.97 18.82 -4.46
N HIS A 222 9.19 20.05 -4.92
CA HIS A 222 8.36 21.23 -4.60
C HIS A 222 7.85 21.92 -5.87
N TYR A 223 6.63 22.48 -5.82
CA TYR A 223 6.04 23.34 -6.86
C TYR A 223 5.47 24.62 -6.28
#